data_e56152cd9f7bfb0872550b979657b770
#
_entry.id   e56152cd9f7bfb0872550b979657b770
#
_cell.length_a   1.000
_cell.length_b   1.000
_cell.length_c   1.000
_cell.angle_alpha   90.00
_cell.angle_beta   90.00
_cell.angle_gamma   90.00
#
_symmetry.space_group_name_H-M   'P 1'
#
loop_
_entity.id
_entity.type
_entity.pdbx_description
1 polymer ?
#
loop_
_entity_poly.entity_id
_entity_poly.type
_entity_poly.pdbx_seq_one_letter_code
_entity_poly.pdbx_strand_id
1 'polypeptide(L)'
;MRQRIFQAWLAMALFVCGGVNAEPAMDPALREKAGRAADAGLHYLREHQAEDGSWSESVGVTALALRAFLESHRGYNEGDGAFITRPISFIMANVRDDGSISETAQKRNYNTAVSLTALAATNNSDYATTIGNGQKFLKGLQLDEPDGYEPDHKYYGGIGYGGDERPDLSNQYMALEALKATATDEDDPVWDKAITFVSRAQNYSETNDQEWAGNDGGFVYMPGYSPHEGLNSYGGMTSAGLLSLLFAGADKSDPRVKAAYDWIRANYTLEENPGAGKQGLYYYYNVFAKCMYVYGENEIVDTNGVAHNWRDDLARKLISL
;
A
#
# COMPACT_ATOMS: atom_id res chain seq x y z
N MET A 1 -6.37 21.20 6.60
CA MET A 1 -7.05 20.47 5.52
C MET A 1 -6.37 19.13 5.23
N ARG A 2 -5.06 19.03 4.93
CA ARG A 2 -4.35 17.77 4.67
C ARG A 2 -4.44 16.72 5.81
N GLN A 3 -4.40 17.14 7.06
CA GLN A 3 -4.37 16.27 8.24
C GLN A 3 -5.66 15.48 8.48
N ARG A 4 -6.84 16.04 8.18
CA ARG A 4 -8.16 15.39 8.41
C ARG A 4 -8.56 14.42 7.28
N ILE A 5 -8.15 14.68 6.05
CA ILE A 5 -8.31 13.71 4.94
C ILE A 5 -7.54 12.42 5.26
N PHE A 6 -6.36 12.54 5.86
CA PHE A 6 -5.55 11.40 6.27
C PHE A 6 -6.15 10.59 7.43
N GLN A 7 -6.91 11.19 8.33
CA GLN A 7 -7.55 10.46 9.44
C GLN A 7 -8.60 9.45 8.95
N ALA A 8 -9.31 9.75 7.87
CA ALA A 8 -10.25 8.81 7.25
C ALA A 8 -9.55 7.60 6.59
N TRP A 9 -8.37 7.81 6.00
CA TRP A 9 -7.56 6.75 5.40
C TRP A 9 -7.09 5.68 6.37
N LEU A 10 -6.95 6.05 7.60
CA LEU A 10 -6.45 5.18 8.64
C LEU A 10 -7.52 4.26 9.22
N ALA A 11 -8.79 4.58 9.03
CA ALA A 11 -9.89 3.70 9.40
C ALA A 11 -9.82 2.34 8.68
N MET A 12 -9.27 2.33 7.46
CA MET A 12 -9.09 1.12 6.65
C MET A 12 -8.18 0.06 7.29
N ALA A 13 -7.08 0.49 7.87
CA ALA A 13 -6.07 -0.45 8.40
C ALA A 13 -6.50 -1.13 9.71
N LEU A 14 -7.50 -0.61 10.40
CA LEU A 14 -7.93 -1.12 11.70
C LEU A 14 -9.12 -2.09 11.65
N PHE A 15 -9.84 -2.19 10.53
CA PHE A 15 -11.13 -2.89 10.46
C PHE A 15 -11.29 -3.90 9.31
N VAL A 16 -10.23 -4.26 8.58
CA VAL A 16 -10.33 -5.32 7.56
C VAL A 16 -10.66 -6.64 8.24
N CYS A 17 -11.91 -7.06 8.11
CA CYS A 17 -12.41 -8.33 8.63
C CYS A 17 -12.33 -9.41 7.54
N GLY A 18 -11.72 -10.52 7.86
CA GLY A 18 -11.94 -11.76 7.10
C GLY A 18 -10.85 -12.79 7.24
N GLY A 19 -11.03 -13.79 8.14
CA GLY A 19 -10.20 -15.01 8.12
C GLY A 19 -9.81 -15.53 9.51
N VAL A 20 -10.35 -16.62 9.85
CA VAL A 20 -10.26 -17.50 11.00
C VAL A 20 -8.87 -17.59 11.66
N ASN A 21 -8.57 -16.68 12.59
CA ASN A 21 -7.76 -16.90 13.78
C ASN A 21 -8.26 -15.91 14.82
N ALA A 22 -8.50 -16.35 16.06
CA ALA A 22 -8.99 -15.48 17.12
C ALA A 22 -7.97 -14.36 17.36
N GLU A 23 -8.20 -13.19 16.72
CA GLU A 23 -7.41 -11.99 16.98
C GLU A 23 -7.45 -11.70 18.49
N PRO A 24 -6.32 -11.33 19.11
CA PRO A 24 -6.38 -10.68 20.41
C PRO A 24 -7.25 -9.44 20.22
N ALA A 25 -8.43 -9.47 20.80
CA ALA A 25 -9.42 -8.43 20.59
C ALA A 25 -8.84 -7.11 21.11
N MET A 26 -8.80 -6.09 20.24
CA MET A 26 -8.54 -4.71 20.65
C MET A 26 -9.38 -4.42 21.90
N ASP A 27 -8.80 -3.71 22.87
CA ASP A 27 -9.54 -3.27 24.06
C ASP A 27 -10.92 -2.69 23.64
N PRO A 28 -12.04 -3.15 24.21
CA PRO A 28 -13.37 -2.74 23.75
C PRO A 28 -13.60 -1.23 23.79
N ALA A 29 -13.06 -0.53 24.81
CA ALA A 29 -13.19 0.92 24.94
C ALA A 29 -12.32 1.65 23.89
N LEU A 30 -11.16 1.09 23.55
CA LEU A 30 -10.32 1.62 22.49
C LEU A 30 -10.94 1.39 21.11
N ARG A 31 -11.52 0.21 20.88
CA ARG A 31 -12.26 -0.10 19.64
C ARG A 31 -13.40 0.88 19.40
N GLU A 32 -14.17 1.19 20.44
CA GLU A 32 -15.25 2.17 20.34
C GLU A 32 -14.72 3.58 20.03
N LYS A 33 -13.63 4.00 20.66
CA LYS A 33 -12.97 5.30 20.35
C LYS A 33 -12.43 5.36 18.92
N ALA A 34 -11.77 4.28 18.47
CA ALA A 34 -11.28 4.17 17.10
C ALA A 34 -12.43 4.23 16.09
N GLY A 35 -13.54 3.52 16.36
CA GLY A 35 -14.74 3.58 15.53
C GLY A 35 -15.30 5.01 15.42
N ARG A 36 -15.42 5.74 16.53
CA ARG A 36 -15.87 7.15 16.50
C ARG A 36 -14.90 8.06 15.74
N ALA A 37 -13.60 7.84 15.86
CA ALA A 37 -12.60 8.61 15.10
C ALA A 37 -12.71 8.32 13.59
N ALA A 38 -12.91 7.04 13.23
CA ALA A 38 -13.15 6.63 11.85
C ALA A 38 -14.42 7.27 11.30
N ASP A 39 -15.54 7.24 12.05
CA ASP A 39 -16.80 7.89 11.65
C ASP A 39 -16.63 9.39 11.44
N ALA A 40 -15.89 10.08 12.30
CA ALA A 40 -15.60 11.50 12.14
C ALA A 40 -14.79 11.77 10.85
N GLY A 41 -13.84 10.89 10.52
CA GLY A 41 -13.10 10.96 9.25
C GLY A 41 -13.98 10.73 8.02
N LEU A 42 -14.85 9.71 8.05
CA LEU A 42 -15.79 9.42 6.97
C LEU A 42 -16.80 10.57 6.78
N HIS A 43 -17.30 11.14 7.89
CA HIS A 43 -18.15 12.32 7.84
C HIS A 43 -17.45 13.51 7.18
N TYR A 44 -16.21 13.79 7.60
CA TYR A 44 -15.37 14.83 6.97
C TYR A 44 -15.20 14.61 5.47
N LEU A 45 -14.88 13.39 5.03
CA LEU A 45 -14.78 13.08 3.61
C LEU A 45 -16.10 13.37 2.89
N ARG A 46 -17.23 12.94 3.45
CA ARG A 46 -18.54 13.16 2.84
C ARG A 46 -18.90 14.63 2.69
N GLU A 47 -18.57 15.46 3.68
CA GLU A 47 -18.82 16.91 3.63
C GLU A 47 -17.92 17.67 2.64
N HIS A 48 -16.75 17.08 2.29
CA HIS A 48 -15.77 17.69 1.39
C HIS A 48 -15.73 17.02 0.02
N GLN A 49 -16.70 16.20 -0.29
CA GLN A 49 -16.88 15.62 -1.62
C GLN A 49 -17.39 16.69 -2.60
N ALA A 50 -16.77 16.79 -3.77
CA ALA A 50 -17.25 17.68 -4.84
C ALA A 50 -18.58 17.17 -5.46
N GLU A 51 -19.27 18.02 -6.21
CA GLU A 51 -20.54 17.66 -6.83
C GLU A 51 -20.41 16.51 -7.84
N ASP A 52 -19.25 16.40 -8.52
CA ASP A 52 -18.94 15.30 -9.43
C ASP A 52 -18.53 14.01 -8.73
N GLY A 53 -18.46 14.01 -7.41
CA GLY A 53 -18.10 12.88 -6.57
C GLY A 53 -16.60 12.78 -6.27
N SER A 54 -15.78 13.66 -6.82
CA SER A 54 -14.32 13.62 -6.61
C SER A 54 -13.87 14.26 -5.29
N TRP A 55 -12.61 14.04 -4.95
CA TRP A 55 -11.84 14.80 -3.97
C TRP A 55 -10.61 15.36 -4.65
N SER A 56 -10.45 16.69 -4.56
CA SER A 56 -9.31 17.41 -5.15
C SER A 56 -9.16 17.21 -6.67
N GLU A 57 -10.24 16.91 -7.37
CA GLU A 57 -10.24 16.64 -8.82
C GLU A 57 -9.20 15.56 -9.23
N SER A 58 -8.88 14.66 -8.30
CA SER A 58 -7.84 13.64 -8.47
C SER A 58 -8.42 12.23 -8.41
N VAL A 59 -8.15 11.43 -9.44
CA VAL A 59 -8.54 10.02 -9.52
C VAL A 59 -7.98 9.24 -8.33
N GLY A 60 -6.68 9.40 -8.06
CA GLY A 60 -6.04 8.69 -6.97
C GLY A 60 -6.62 9.03 -5.60
N VAL A 61 -6.83 10.32 -5.30
CA VAL A 61 -7.44 10.76 -4.02
C VAL A 61 -8.87 10.27 -3.91
N THR A 62 -9.64 10.31 -5.02
CA THR A 62 -11.02 9.86 -5.08
C THR A 62 -11.12 8.35 -4.83
N ALA A 63 -10.27 7.56 -5.48
CA ALA A 63 -10.24 6.11 -5.29
C ALA A 63 -9.94 5.72 -3.84
N LEU A 64 -9.02 6.43 -3.23
CA LEU A 64 -8.64 6.17 -1.85
C LEU A 64 -9.73 6.61 -0.85
N ALA A 65 -10.39 7.74 -1.09
CA ALA A 65 -11.54 8.17 -0.29
C ALA A 65 -12.71 7.19 -0.43
N LEU A 66 -12.97 6.68 -1.64
CA LEU A 66 -13.97 5.64 -1.88
C LEU A 66 -13.65 4.36 -1.11
N ARG A 67 -12.40 3.88 -1.15
CA ARG A 67 -11.98 2.71 -0.36
C ARG A 67 -12.22 2.92 1.13
N ALA A 68 -11.97 4.14 1.67
CA ALA A 68 -12.20 4.43 3.07
C ALA A 68 -13.67 4.21 3.48
N PHE A 69 -14.63 4.48 2.59
CA PHE A 69 -16.03 4.14 2.83
C PHE A 69 -16.29 2.63 2.71
N LEU A 70 -15.90 2.02 1.59
CA LEU A 70 -16.21 0.62 1.28
C LEU A 70 -15.60 -0.35 2.30
N GLU A 71 -14.35 -0.10 2.72
CA GLU A 71 -13.60 -0.96 3.64
C GLU A 71 -13.77 -0.55 5.11
N SER A 72 -14.57 0.48 5.42
CA SER A 72 -14.83 0.88 6.80
C SER A 72 -15.68 -0.15 7.55
N HIS A 73 -15.63 -0.08 8.89
CA HIS A 73 -16.49 -0.87 9.76
C HIS A 73 -18.01 -0.63 9.53
N ARG A 74 -18.38 0.39 8.76
CA ARG A 74 -19.76 0.68 8.35
C ARG A 74 -20.21 -0.16 7.17
N GLY A 75 -19.28 -0.72 6.38
CA GLY A 75 -19.58 -1.58 5.24
C GLY A 75 -20.42 -0.89 4.16
N TYR A 76 -20.12 0.39 3.89
CA TYR A 76 -20.82 1.12 2.83
C TYR A 76 -20.64 0.44 1.46
N ASN A 77 -21.68 0.56 0.63
CA ASN A 77 -21.74 0.00 -0.72
C ASN A 77 -22.51 0.94 -1.66
N GLU A 78 -22.65 0.59 -2.94
CA GLU A 78 -23.32 1.40 -3.95
C GLU A 78 -24.79 1.71 -3.61
N GLY A 79 -25.46 0.88 -2.83
CA GLY A 79 -26.84 1.09 -2.37
C GLY A 79 -27.00 2.23 -1.35
N ASP A 80 -25.94 2.69 -0.74
CA ASP A 80 -25.98 3.74 0.30
C ASP A 80 -26.12 5.16 -0.29
N GLY A 81 -26.00 5.31 -1.60
CA GLY A 81 -26.37 6.53 -2.31
C GLY A 81 -25.24 7.25 -3.03
N ALA A 82 -25.51 8.50 -3.42
CA ALA A 82 -24.67 9.26 -4.35
C ALA A 82 -23.24 9.50 -3.88
N PHE A 83 -22.98 9.53 -2.57
CA PHE A 83 -21.62 9.73 -2.04
C PHE A 83 -20.70 8.52 -2.29
N ILE A 84 -21.26 7.35 -2.66
CA ILE A 84 -20.54 6.16 -3.11
C ILE A 84 -20.56 6.05 -4.64
N THR A 85 -21.71 6.25 -5.29
CA THR A 85 -21.83 6.01 -6.74
C THR A 85 -21.17 7.10 -7.58
N ARG A 86 -21.15 8.37 -7.12
CA ARG A 86 -20.47 9.45 -7.86
C ARG A 86 -18.96 9.29 -7.94
N PRO A 87 -18.22 8.96 -6.85
CA PRO A 87 -16.79 8.64 -6.95
C PRO A 87 -16.49 7.52 -7.94
N ILE A 88 -17.31 6.48 -7.95
CA ILE A 88 -17.17 5.40 -8.93
C ILE A 88 -17.34 5.95 -10.35
N SER A 89 -18.38 6.74 -10.59
CA SER A 89 -18.60 7.37 -11.90
C SER A 89 -17.44 8.28 -12.31
N PHE A 90 -16.87 9.05 -11.38
CA PHE A 90 -15.69 9.87 -11.62
C PHE A 90 -14.47 9.03 -12.01
N ILE A 91 -14.19 7.94 -11.30
CA ILE A 91 -13.11 7.00 -11.62
C ILE A 91 -13.34 6.40 -13.01
N MET A 92 -14.53 5.91 -13.30
CA MET A 92 -14.89 5.30 -14.59
C MET A 92 -14.81 6.28 -15.76
N ALA A 93 -15.12 7.56 -15.56
CA ALA A 93 -14.98 8.61 -16.57
C ALA A 93 -13.51 8.92 -16.93
N ASN A 94 -12.55 8.48 -16.13
CA ASN A 94 -11.11 8.66 -16.34
C ASN A 94 -10.41 7.39 -16.86
N VAL A 95 -11.16 6.35 -17.25
CA VAL A 95 -10.63 5.16 -17.93
C VAL A 95 -10.18 5.54 -19.34
N ARG A 96 -8.99 5.12 -19.72
CA ARG A 96 -8.35 5.42 -21.01
C ARG A 96 -8.32 4.19 -21.90
N ASP A 97 -8.10 4.40 -23.19
CA ASP A 97 -8.06 3.33 -24.22
C ASP A 97 -6.97 2.29 -23.94
N ASP A 98 -5.87 2.68 -23.29
CA ASP A 98 -4.79 1.76 -22.92
C ASP A 98 -5.03 0.98 -21.62
N GLY A 99 -6.20 1.15 -21.00
CA GLY A 99 -6.60 0.50 -19.77
C GLY A 99 -6.16 1.23 -18.50
N SER A 100 -5.37 2.31 -18.59
CA SER A 100 -5.05 3.13 -17.42
C SER A 100 -6.25 3.94 -16.94
N ILE A 101 -6.27 4.28 -15.65
CA ILE A 101 -7.31 5.11 -15.04
C ILE A 101 -6.62 6.32 -14.43
N SER A 102 -6.68 7.47 -15.12
CA SER A 102 -5.96 8.66 -14.67
C SER A 102 -6.46 9.91 -15.39
N GLU A 103 -6.61 11.01 -14.66
CA GLU A 103 -6.91 12.35 -15.19
C GLU A 103 -5.70 12.96 -15.92
N THR A 104 -4.49 12.48 -15.66
CA THR A 104 -3.25 13.01 -16.25
C THR A 104 -2.39 11.94 -16.89
N ALA A 105 -1.42 12.33 -17.72
CA ALA A 105 -0.41 11.43 -18.24
C ALA A 105 0.63 11.02 -17.21
N GLN A 106 0.73 11.79 -16.12
CA GLN A 106 1.62 11.52 -15.00
C GLN A 106 0.89 10.68 -13.94
N LYS A 107 1.62 9.90 -13.15
CA LYS A 107 1.08 9.06 -12.05
C LYS A 107 0.06 8.00 -12.51
N ARG A 108 0.15 7.54 -13.76
CA ARG A 108 -0.80 6.58 -14.33
C ARG A 108 -0.80 5.26 -13.58
N ASN A 109 0.38 4.76 -13.16
CA ASN A 109 0.47 3.58 -12.28
C ASN A 109 -0.29 3.81 -10.98
N TYR A 110 0.10 4.84 -10.21
CA TYR A 110 -0.51 5.12 -8.90
C TYR A 110 -2.04 5.25 -8.99
N ASN A 111 -2.53 6.09 -9.90
CA ASN A 111 -3.97 6.32 -10.06
C ASN A 111 -4.71 5.05 -10.49
N THR A 112 -4.15 4.27 -11.43
CA THR A 112 -4.74 3.01 -11.87
C THR A 112 -4.75 1.99 -10.72
N ALA A 113 -3.63 1.79 -10.06
CA ALA A 113 -3.51 0.82 -8.96
C ALA A 113 -4.53 1.06 -7.84
N VAL A 114 -4.62 2.32 -7.34
CA VAL A 114 -5.60 2.63 -6.28
C VAL A 114 -7.05 2.58 -6.78
N SER A 115 -7.29 2.86 -8.06
CA SER A 115 -8.62 2.72 -8.66
C SER A 115 -9.04 1.26 -8.77
N LEU A 116 -8.14 0.37 -9.21
CA LEU A 116 -8.42 -1.07 -9.27
C LEU A 116 -8.74 -1.64 -7.90
N THR A 117 -8.00 -1.26 -6.86
CA THR A 117 -8.31 -1.71 -5.49
C THR A 117 -9.66 -1.18 -5.01
N ALA A 118 -10.02 0.07 -5.36
CA ALA A 118 -11.33 0.64 -5.02
C ALA A 118 -12.48 -0.06 -5.76
N LEU A 119 -12.32 -0.32 -7.07
CA LEU A 119 -13.33 -1.04 -7.87
C LEU A 119 -13.47 -2.49 -7.40
N ALA A 120 -12.38 -3.18 -7.06
CA ALA A 120 -12.44 -4.53 -6.50
C ALA A 120 -13.19 -4.56 -5.17
N ALA A 121 -13.02 -3.54 -4.31
CA ALA A 121 -13.70 -3.45 -3.02
C ALA A 121 -15.22 -3.26 -3.14
N THR A 122 -15.76 -2.86 -4.30
CA THR A 122 -17.21 -2.81 -4.53
C THR A 122 -17.85 -4.20 -4.61
N ASN A 123 -17.06 -5.23 -4.94
CA ASN A 123 -17.51 -6.59 -5.27
C ASN A 123 -18.56 -6.62 -6.41
N ASN A 124 -18.57 -5.64 -7.31
CA ASN A 124 -19.48 -5.53 -8.43
C ASN A 124 -18.82 -6.02 -9.72
N SER A 125 -19.36 -7.08 -10.32
CA SER A 125 -18.86 -7.67 -11.57
C SER A 125 -18.96 -6.78 -12.79
N ASP A 126 -19.74 -5.71 -12.75
CA ASP A 126 -19.87 -4.75 -13.86
C ASP A 126 -18.52 -4.06 -14.17
N TYR A 127 -17.62 -4.01 -13.20
CA TYR A 127 -16.28 -3.42 -13.36
C TYR A 127 -15.21 -4.42 -13.83
N ALA A 128 -15.56 -5.70 -14.03
CA ALA A 128 -14.59 -6.76 -14.36
C ALA A 128 -13.76 -6.45 -15.61
N THR A 129 -14.39 -5.90 -16.65
CA THR A 129 -13.67 -5.51 -17.89
C THR A 129 -12.67 -4.38 -17.63
N THR A 130 -13.06 -3.35 -16.89
CA THR A 130 -12.19 -2.22 -16.51
C THR A 130 -11.03 -2.71 -15.65
N ILE A 131 -11.31 -3.56 -14.67
CA ILE A 131 -10.29 -4.19 -13.82
C ILE A 131 -9.31 -4.99 -14.67
N GLY A 132 -9.77 -5.86 -15.56
CA GLY A 132 -8.90 -6.68 -16.42
C GLY A 132 -8.02 -5.85 -17.36
N ASN A 133 -8.54 -4.73 -17.91
CA ASN A 133 -7.74 -3.82 -18.72
C ASN A 133 -6.70 -3.07 -17.87
N GLY A 134 -7.06 -2.63 -16.68
CA GLY A 134 -6.13 -2.00 -15.75
C GLY A 134 -5.02 -2.95 -15.27
N GLN A 135 -5.33 -4.23 -15.03
CA GLN A 135 -4.31 -5.25 -14.74
C GLN A 135 -3.29 -5.39 -15.89
N LYS A 136 -3.80 -5.45 -17.13
CA LYS A 136 -2.91 -5.51 -18.33
C LYS A 136 -2.02 -4.27 -18.41
N PHE A 137 -2.60 -3.09 -18.15
CA PHE A 137 -1.84 -1.85 -18.13
C PHE A 137 -0.74 -1.88 -17.05
N LEU A 138 -1.06 -2.24 -15.80
CA LEU A 138 -0.07 -2.31 -14.71
C LEU A 138 1.05 -3.31 -15.01
N LYS A 139 0.72 -4.49 -15.54
CA LYS A 139 1.72 -5.49 -15.94
C LYS A 139 2.60 -5.00 -17.08
N GLY A 140 2.05 -4.24 -18.02
CA GLY A 140 2.79 -3.63 -19.11
C GLY A 140 3.68 -2.45 -18.72
N LEU A 141 3.68 -2.02 -17.45
CA LEU A 141 4.62 -1.03 -16.91
C LEU A 141 5.86 -1.67 -16.27
N GLN A 142 5.86 -2.99 -16.10
CA GLN A 142 6.98 -3.69 -15.50
C GLN A 142 8.16 -3.72 -16.48
N LEU A 143 9.31 -3.20 -16.03
CA LEU A 143 10.52 -3.17 -16.83
C LEU A 143 11.10 -4.58 -16.99
N ASP A 144 11.04 -5.11 -18.19
CA ASP A 144 11.47 -6.47 -18.50
C ASP A 144 12.11 -6.57 -19.91
N GLU A 145 12.35 -7.78 -20.37
CA GLU A 145 13.08 -8.08 -21.60
C GLU A 145 12.48 -7.38 -22.86
N PRO A 146 11.16 -7.33 -23.08
CA PRO A 146 10.53 -6.57 -24.15
C PRO A 146 10.88 -5.09 -24.17
N ASP A 147 11.15 -4.50 -23.01
CA ASP A 147 11.54 -3.09 -22.84
C ASP A 147 13.06 -2.88 -22.85
N GLY A 148 13.84 -3.96 -23.07
CA GLY A 148 15.30 -3.95 -23.08
C GLY A 148 15.95 -4.00 -21.70
N TYR A 149 15.22 -4.43 -20.70
CA TYR A 149 15.76 -4.65 -19.36
C TYR A 149 15.99 -6.15 -19.15
N GLU A 150 17.24 -6.58 -19.26
CA GLU A 150 17.63 -7.96 -19.02
C GLU A 150 17.66 -8.29 -17.52
N PRO A 151 17.56 -9.57 -17.11
CA PRO A 151 17.51 -9.97 -15.70
C PRO A 151 18.65 -9.46 -14.80
N ASP A 152 19.80 -9.11 -15.37
CA ASP A 152 20.95 -8.52 -14.65
C ASP A 152 20.87 -6.99 -14.50
N HIS A 153 19.93 -6.34 -15.20
CA HIS A 153 19.74 -4.90 -15.07
C HIS A 153 19.13 -4.54 -13.71
N LYS A 154 19.71 -3.58 -13.00
CA LYS A 154 19.32 -3.20 -11.63
C LYS A 154 17.82 -2.87 -11.44
N TYR A 155 17.14 -2.47 -12.50
CA TYR A 155 15.71 -2.11 -12.50
C TYR A 155 14.79 -3.20 -13.05
N TYR A 156 15.33 -4.35 -13.44
CA TYR A 156 14.52 -5.46 -13.92
C TYR A 156 13.40 -5.84 -12.97
N GLY A 157 12.18 -5.97 -13.48
CA GLY A 157 11.00 -6.32 -12.71
C GLY A 157 10.35 -5.15 -11.95
N GLY A 158 10.93 -3.95 -12.05
CA GLY A 158 10.43 -2.76 -11.38
C GLY A 158 9.32 -2.04 -12.12
N ILE A 159 8.41 -1.38 -11.39
CA ILE A 159 7.31 -0.58 -11.91
C ILE A 159 7.44 0.86 -11.39
N GLY A 160 7.46 1.83 -12.29
CA GLY A 160 7.53 3.27 -11.98
C GLY A 160 6.18 3.96 -12.06
N TYR A 161 6.20 5.28 -12.30
CA TYR A 161 4.98 6.11 -12.38
C TYR A 161 4.14 5.90 -13.66
N GLY A 162 4.67 5.19 -14.65
CA GLY A 162 3.98 4.94 -15.92
C GLY A 162 4.23 6.02 -16.97
N GLY A 163 5.46 6.18 -17.36
CA GLY A 163 5.94 7.13 -18.36
C GLY A 163 7.40 7.54 -18.15
N ASP A 164 8.05 6.97 -17.12
CA ASP A 164 9.48 7.11 -16.86
C ASP A 164 10.11 5.72 -16.72
N GLU A 165 11.39 5.66 -17.04
CA GLU A 165 12.22 4.45 -16.96
C GLU A 165 12.80 4.24 -15.55
N ARG A 166 12.23 4.89 -14.52
CA ARG A 166 12.73 4.85 -13.15
C ARG A 166 11.70 4.26 -12.20
N PRO A 167 11.77 2.95 -11.93
CA PRO A 167 10.90 2.30 -10.97
C PRO A 167 11.30 2.68 -9.55
N ASP A 168 10.33 2.62 -8.64
CA ASP A 168 10.54 2.79 -7.21
C ASP A 168 9.63 1.86 -6.40
N LEU A 169 10.05 1.61 -5.16
CA LEU A 169 9.38 0.63 -4.31
C LEU A 169 7.96 1.07 -3.88
N SER A 170 7.67 2.38 -3.85
CA SER A 170 6.33 2.87 -3.55
C SER A 170 5.34 2.58 -4.69
N ASN A 171 5.76 2.83 -5.94
CA ASN A 171 4.97 2.48 -7.13
C ASN A 171 4.86 0.97 -7.32
N GLN A 172 5.95 0.23 -7.06
CA GLN A 172 5.96 -1.23 -7.07
C GLN A 172 4.91 -1.81 -6.13
N TYR A 173 4.94 -1.41 -4.86
CA TYR A 173 3.99 -1.86 -3.84
C TYR A 173 2.53 -1.60 -4.24
N MET A 174 2.22 -0.39 -4.75
CA MET A 174 0.86 -0.04 -5.16
C MET A 174 0.35 -0.91 -6.32
N ALA A 175 1.21 -1.18 -7.30
CA ALA A 175 0.87 -2.06 -8.42
C ALA A 175 0.63 -3.50 -7.95
N LEU A 176 1.51 -4.05 -7.09
CA LEU A 176 1.36 -5.40 -6.56
C LEU A 176 0.12 -5.55 -5.66
N GLU A 177 -0.19 -4.53 -4.83
CA GLU A 177 -1.45 -4.50 -4.06
C GLU A 177 -2.66 -4.61 -4.99
N ALA A 178 -2.68 -3.83 -6.08
CA ALA A 178 -3.78 -3.84 -7.03
C ALA A 178 -3.91 -5.18 -7.76
N LEU A 179 -2.81 -5.74 -8.23
CA LEU A 179 -2.79 -7.04 -8.89
C LEU A 179 -3.26 -8.16 -7.96
N LYS A 180 -2.85 -8.15 -6.69
CA LYS A 180 -3.29 -9.14 -5.69
C LYS A 180 -4.76 -8.95 -5.34
N ALA A 181 -5.23 -7.71 -5.11
CA ALA A 181 -6.62 -7.40 -4.79
C ALA A 181 -7.60 -7.73 -5.93
N THR A 182 -7.13 -7.75 -7.17
CA THR A 182 -7.92 -8.09 -8.36
C THR A 182 -7.69 -9.52 -8.84
N ALA A 183 -7.15 -10.39 -7.99
CA ALA A 183 -6.96 -11.82 -8.23
C ALA A 183 -6.16 -12.15 -9.51
N THR A 184 -5.06 -11.43 -9.76
CA THR A 184 -4.07 -11.84 -10.76
C THR A 184 -3.56 -13.24 -10.41
N ASP A 185 -3.42 -14.08 -11.42
CA ASP A 185 -3.01 -15.47 -11.28
C ASP A 185 -1.70 -15.58 -10.48
N GLU A 186 -1.61 -16.53 -9.57
CA GLU A 186 -0.44 -16.72 -8.72
C GLU A 186 0.80 -17.17 -9.50
N ASP A 187 0.60 -17.81 -10.65
CA ASP A 187 1.66 -18.24 -11.57
C ASP A 187 2.02 -17.14 -12.61
N ASP A 188 1.46 -15.94 -12.52
CA ASP A 188 1.78 -14.87 -13.46
C ASP A 188 3.24 -14.41 -13.29
N PRO A 189 4.03 -14.33 -14.39
CA PRO A 189 5.44 -13.94 -14.32
C PRO A 189 5.72 -12.58 -13.66
N VAL A 190 4.70 -11.73 -13.53
CA VAL A 190 4.82 -10.42 -12.86
C VAL A 190 5.37 -10.56 -11.44
N TRP A 191 5.04 -11.65 -10.75
CA TRP A 191 5.44 -11.87 -9.36
C TRP A 191 6.93 -12.16 -9.21
N ASP A 192 7.47 -13.08 -10.01
CA ASP A 192 8.90 -13.43 -9.96
C ASP A 192 9.79 -12.25 -10.36
N LYS A 193 9.38 -11.51 -11.41
CA LYS A 193 10.09 -10.29 -11.82
C LYS A 193 10.04 -9.23 -10.72
N ALA A 194 8.89 -9.04 -10.10
CA ALA A 194 8.74 -8.10 -8.98
C ALA A 194 9.64 -8.47 -7.79
N ILE A 195 9.74 -9.76 -7.44
CA ILE A 195 10.64 -10.24 -6.38
C ILE A 195 12.09 -9.83 -6.67
N THR A 196 12.53 -9.92 -7.93
CA THR A 196 13.88 -9.52 -8.31
C THR A 196 14.15 -8.04 -8.01
N PHE A 197 13.26 -7.15 -8.46
CA PHE A 197 13.38 -5.72 -8.18
C PHE A 197 13.33 -5.40 -6.67
N VAL A 198 12.36 -5.99 -5.97
CA VAL A 198 12.17 -5.77 -4.52
C VAL A 198 13.39 -6.23 -3.74
N SER A 199 13.97 -7.39 -4.07
CA SER A 199 15.20 -7.88 -3.44
C SER A 199 16.37 -6.91 -3.65
N ARG A 200 16.48 -6.28 -4.83
CA ARG A 200 17.51 -5.28 -5.15
C ARG A 200 17.31 -3.95 -4.45
N ALA A 201 16.13 -3.69 -3.87
CA ALA A 201 15.89 -2.52 -3.01
C ALA A 201 16.10 -2.80 -1.52
N GLN A 202 16.44 -4.03 -1.13
CA GLN A 202 16.67 -4.43 0.25
C GLN A 202 18.14 -4.32 0.66
N ASN A 203 18.41 -3.79 1.84
CA ASN A 203 19.73 -3.85 2.48
C ASN A 203 19.95 -5.24 3.10
N TYR A 204 20.09 -6.26 2.22
CA TYR A 204 20.32 -7.64 2.62
C TYR A 204 21.20 -8.35 1.57
N SER A 205 22.51 -8.31 1.76
CA SER A 205 23.52 -8.73 0.77
C SER A 205 23.48 -10.23 0.45
N GLU A 206 22.80 -11.06 1.25
CA GLU A 206 22.65 -12.49 0.94
C GLU A 206 21.75 -12.74 -0.29
N THR A 207 20.82 -11.82 -0.59
CA THR A 207 19.86 -11.96 -1.69
C THR A 207 19.85 -10.77 -2.65
N ASN A 208 20.47 -9.67 -2.27
CA ASN A 208 20.64 -8.50 -3.14
C ASN A 208 21.97 -8.61 -3.86
N ASP A 209 21.92 -8.78 -5.18
CA ASP A 209 23.07 -8.94 -6.06
C ASP A 209 23.83 -7.63 -6.36
N GLN A 210 23.42 -6.52 -5.78
CA GLN A 210 24.00 -5.20 -5.99
C GLN A 210 25.12 -4.91 -4.97
N GLU A 211 26.26 -4.38 -5.41
CA GLU A 211 27.44 -4.09 -4.57
C GLU A 211 27.16 -3.11 -3.42
N TRP A 212 26.12 -2.28 -3.54
CA TRP A 212 25.76 -1.28 -2.54
C TRP A 212 25.05 -1.86 -1.31
N ALA A 213 24.52 -3.09 -1.39
CA ALA A 213 23.66 -3.67 -0.39
C ALA A 213 24.34 -3.78 0.99
N GLY A 214 23.70 -3.18 1.99
CA GLY A 214 24.02 -3.37 3.40
C GLY A 214 23.40 -4.66 3.97
N ASN A 215 23.35 -4.75 5.31
CA ASN A 215 22.81 -5.93 6.01
C ASN A 215 21.94 -5.55 7.20
N ASP A 216 21.25 -4.40 7.15
CA ASP A 216 20.28 -4.05 8.20
C ASP A 216 18.92 -4.72 7.99
N GLY A 217 18.66 -5.32 6.83
CA GLY A 217 17.44 -6.04 6.49
C GLY A 217 16.30 -5.16 5.99
N GLY A 218 16.38 -3.83 6.15
CA GLY A 218 15.36 -2.90 5.70
C GLY A 218 15.45 -2.56 4.22
N PHE A 219 14.64 -1.59 3.77
CA PHE A 219 14.52 -1.23 2.37
C PHE A 219 14.78 0.25 2.11
N VAL A 220 15.40 0.51 0.94
CA VAL A 220 15.56 1.84 0.35
C VAL A 220 14.48 2.12 -0.70
N TYR A 221 14.43 3.35 -1.22
CA TYR A 221 13.40 3.77 -2.17
C TYR A 221 13.46 3.05 -3.52
N MET A 222 14.67 2.84 -4.02
CA MET A 222 14.94 2.05 -5.23
C MET A 222 16.38 1.55 -5.21
N PRO A 223 16.77 0.56 -6.02
CA PRO A 223 18.13 0.02 -6.05
C PRO A 223 19.20 1.11 -6.15
N GLY A 224 20.02 1.22 -5.11
CA GLY A 224 21.12 2.18 -5.03
C GLY A 224 20.71 3.63 -4.74
N TYR A 225 19.49 3.88 -4.25
CA TYR A 225 19.05 5.23 -3.88
C TYR A 225 18.08 5.25 -2.70
N SER A 226 18.34 6.14 -1.75
CA SER A 226 17.39 6.54 -0.70
C SER A 226 17.23 8.06 -0.72
N PRO A 227 16.02 8.61 -0.48
CA PRO A 227 15.84 10.05 -0.31
C PRO A 227 16.38 10.58 1.03
N HIS A 228 16.79 9.67 1.90
CA HIS A 228 17.40 9.96 3.20
C HIS A 228 18.91 9.73 3.15
N GLU A 229 19.63 10.19 4.16
CA GLU A 229 21.09 10.18 4.19
C GLU A 229 21.67 8.81 3.82
N GLY A 230 22.60 8.79 2.85
CA GLY A 230 23.23 7.58 2.36
C GLY A 230 22.26 6.62 1.66
N LEU A 231 22.44 5.32 1.94
CA LEU A 231 21.56 4.24 1.50
C LEU A 231 20.82 3.64 2.71
N ASN A 232 20.40 4.50 3.64
CA ASN A 232 19.74 4.06 4.86
C ASN A 232 18.32 3.57 4.57
N SER A 233 17.98 2.45 5.18
CA SER A 233 16.63 1.92 5.21
C SER A 233 15.71 2.80 6.06
N TYR A 234 14.41 2.82 5.74
CA TYR A 234 13.43 3.58 6.50
C TYR A 234 12.06 2.92 6.55
N GLY A 235 11.27 3.23 7.58
CA GLY A 235 10.07 2.50 7.94
C GLY A 235 9.03 2.38 6.85
N GLY A 236 8.77 3.48 6.12
CA GLY A 236 7.81 3.47 5.02
C GLY A 236 8.19 2.51 3.89
N MET A 237 9.48 2.47 3.51
CA MET A 237 9.92 1.56 2.45
C MET A 237 10.13 0.14 2.97
N THR A 238 10.59 -0.04 4.20
CA THR A 238 10.70 -1.39 4.77
C THR A 238 9.34 -2.08 4.86
N SER A 239 8.30 -1.33 5.27
CA SER A 239 6.92 -1.86 5.25
C SER A 239 6.42 -2.13 3.83
N ALA A 240 6.73 -1.26 2.86
CA ALA A 240 6.33 -1.45 1.46
C ALA A 240 7.05 -2.64 0.81
N GLY A 241 8.34 -2.80 1.07
CA GLY A 241 9.15 -3.92 0.55
C GLY A 241 8.71 -5.26 1.12
N LEU A 242 8.53 -5.36 2.44
CA LEU A 242 8.01 -6.56 3.08
C LEU A 242 6.62 -6.93 2.53
N LEU A 243 5.72 -5.94 2.41
CA LEU A 243 4.39 -6.16 1.86
C LEU A 243 4.44 -6.61 0.39
N SER A 244 5.36 -6.05 -0.40
CA SER A 244 5.60 -6.47 -1.79
C SER A 244 6.06 -7.91 -1.91
N LEU A 245 6.99 -8.35 -1.05
CA LEU A 245 7.42 -9.76 -0.99
C LEU A 245 6.25 -10.68 -0.66
N LEU A 246 5.42 -10.32 0.33
CA LEU A 246 4.24 -11.11 0.72
C LEU A 246 3.19 -11.20 -0.39
N PHE A 247 2.92 -10.10 -1.11
CA PHE A 247 2.01 -10.12 -2.26
C PHE A 247 2.53 -11.01 -3.39
N ALA A 248 3.84 -11.02 -3.59
CA ALA A 248 4.49 -11.86 -4.59
C ALA A 248 4.70 -13.33 -4.14
N GLY A 249 4.09 -13.74 -3.02
CA GLY A 249 4.04 -15.14 -2.57
C GLY A 249 5.17 -15.57 -1.64
N ALA A 250 6.08 -14.67 -1.24
CA ALA A 250 7.06 -15.00 -0.21
C ALA A 250 6.38 -15.22 1.15
N ASP A 251 6.82 -16.20 1.91
CA ASP A 251 6.28 -16.51 3.23
C ASP A 251 7.23 -16.10 4.37
N LYS A 252 6.79 -16.31 5.61
CA LYS A 252 7.60 -16.00 6.82
C LYS A 252 8.90 -16.79 6.93
N SER A 253 9.10 -17.86 6.16
CA SER A 253 10.34 -18.65 6.14
C SER A 253 11.41 -18.03 5.23
N ASP A 254 11.00 -17.18 4.30
CA ASP A 254 11.90 -16.48 3.37
C ASP A 254 12.88 -15.58 4.15
N PRO A 255 14.19 -15.70 3.89
CA PRO A 255 15.20 -14.91 4.60
C PRO A 255 15.03 -13.40 4.41
N ARG A 256 14.53 -12.94 3.26
CA ARG A 256 14.23 -11.53 2.98
C ARG A 256 13.09 -11.00 3.85
N VAL A 257 12.04 -11.82 4.01
CA VAL A 257 10.88 -11.51 4.86
C VAL A 257 11.30 -11.45 6.33
N LYS A 258 12.13 -12.39 6.79
CA LYS A 258 12.68 -12.39 8.16
C LYS A 258 13.52 -11.16 8.42
N ALA A 259 14.47 -10.84 7.52
CA ALA A 259 15.35 -9.69 7.67
C ALA A 259 14.56 -8.37 7.75
N ALA A 260 13.54 -8.20 6.89
CA ALA A 260 12.67 -7.03 6.91
C ALA A 260 11.84 -6.92 8.20
N TYR A 261 11.30 -8.03 8.69
CA TYR A 261 10.56 -8.04 9.93
C TYR A 261 11.45 -7.77 11.15
N ASP A 262 12.67 -8.31 11.17
CA ASP A 262 13.66 -8.03 12.23
C ASP A 262 14.06 -6.54 12.23
N TRP A 263 14.18 -5.91 11.06
CA TRP A 263 14.37 -4.46 10.96
C TRP A 263 13.20 -3.70 11.58
N ILE A 264 11.94 -4.10 11.29
CA ILE A 264 10.74 -3.48 11.90
C ILE A 264 10.77 -3.62 13.42
N ARG A 265 11.13 -4.80 13.94
CA ARG A 265 11.26 -5.04 15.39
C ARG A 265 12.32 -4.16 16.04
N ALA A 266 13.46 -3.98 15.37
CA ALA A 266 14.56 -3.18 15.88
C ALA A 266 14.28 -1.67 15.86
N ASN A 267 13.39 -1.22 14.98
CA ASN A 267 13.11 0.20 14.75
C ASN A 267 11.65 0.56 15.04
N TYR A 268 10.92 -0.26 15.83
CA TYR A 268 9.51 -0.02 16.08
C TYR A 268 9.27 1.32 16.78
N THR A 269 8.56 2.21 16.12
CA THR A 269 8.04 3.46 16.69
C THR A 269 6.87 3.98 15.86
N LEU A 270 5.94 4.67 16.52
CA LEU A 270 4.85 5.41 15.88
C LEU A 270 4.99 6.91 16.10
N GLU A 271 6.10 7.36 16.71
CA GLU A 271 6.37 8.79 16.90
C GLU A 271 6.91 9.44 15.63
N GLU A 272 7.53 8.66 14.77
CA GLU A 272 8.10 9.10 13.50
C GLU A 272 8.10 7.94 12.49
N ASN A 273 8.43 8.22 11.24
CA ASN A 273 8.78 7.24 10.23
C ASN A 273 10.26 6.85 10.47
N PRO A 274 10.56 5.67 11.02
CA PRO A 274 11.93 5.31 11.38
C PRO A 274 12.90 5.54 10.22
N GLY A 275 14.02 6.23 10.47
CA GLY A 275 15.01 6.58 9.45
C GLY A 275 14.63 7.77 8.56
N ALA A 276 13.41 8.35 8.70
CA ALA A 276 12.91 9.48 7.91
C ALA A 276 12.29 10.61 8.76
N GLY A 277 12.28 10.47 10.08
CA GLY A 277 11.68 11.44 11.00
C GLY A 277 10.19 11.65 10.73
N LYS A 278 9.76 12.90 10.63
CA LYS A 278 8.34 13.22 10.35
C LYS A 278 7.96 13.15 8.86
N GLN A 279 8.93 12.91 7.98
CA GLN A 279 8.67 12.85 6.54
C GLN A 279 7.88 11.59 6.18
N GLY A 280 6.78 11.78 5.47
CA GLY A 280 5.90 10.68 5.06
C GLY A 280 5.25 9.90 6.20
N LEU A 281 5.08 10.50 7.39
CA LEU A 281 4.59 9.82 8.60
C LEU A 281 3.24 9.14 8.39
N TYR A 282 2.27 9.80 7.73
CA TYR A 282 0.96 9.19 7.46
C TYR A 282 1.03 8.08 6.41
N TYR A 283 1.91 8.21 5.42
CA TYR A 283 2.19 7.14 4.47
C TYR A 283 2.76 5.92 5.22
N TYR A 284 3.72 6.15 6.13
CA TYR A 284 4.27 5.09 6.97
C TYR A 284 3.19 4.39 7.79
N TYR A 285 2.32 5.12 8.48
CA TYR A 285 1.23 4.49 9.25
C TYR A 285 0.35 3.60 8.39
N ASN A 286 -0.01 4.06 7.19
CA ASN A 286 -0.87 3.30 6.28
C ASN A 286 -0.18 2.02 5.80
N VAL A 287 1.03 2.13 5.24
CA VAL A 287 1.73 0.97 4.69
C VAL A 287 2.18 0.00 5.79
N PHE A 288 2.59 0.51 6.96
CA PHE A 288 2.92 -0.31 8.13
C PHE A 288 1.70 -1.13 8.61
N ALA A 289 0.55 -0.49 8.75
CA ALA A 289 -0.66 -1.19 9.19
C ALA A 289 -1.08 -2.30 8.22
N LYS A 290 -1.04 -2.04 6.91
CA LYS A 290 -1.30 -3.04 5.86
C LYS A 290 -0.27 -4.17 5.91
N CYS A 291 1.01 -3.81 6.03
CA CYS A 291 2.11 -4.77 6.11
C CYS A 291 1.92 -5.72 7.30
N MET A 292 1.68 -5.20 8.49
CA MET A 292 1.49 -6.02 9.68
C MET A 292 0.21 -6.86 9.63
N TYR A 293 -0.84 -6.33 8.99
CA TYR A 293 -2.07 -7.09 8.76
C TYR A 293 -1.83 -8.32 7.88
N VAL A 294 -1.16 -8.13 6.72
CA VAL A 294 -0.84 -9.21 5.78
C VAL A 294 0.19 -10.17 6.36
N TYR A 295 1.17 -9.66 7.10
CA TYR A 295 2.15 -10.47 7.81
C TYR A 295 1.50 -11.37 8.86
N GLY A 296 0.39 -10.94 9.48
CA GLY A 296 -0.45 -11.78 10.33
C GLY A 296 0.08 -11.99 11.76
N GLU A 297 0.93 -11.08 12.27
CA GLU A 297 1.29 -11.04 13.69
C GLU A 297 0.48 -9.98 14.42
N ASN A 298 -0.02 -10.32 15.60
CA ASN A 298 -0.80 -9.40 16.42
C ASN A 298 0.09 -8.53 17.31
N GLU A 299 1.24 -9.07 17.70
CA GLU A 299 2.21 -8.39 18.53
C GLU A 299 3.58 -8.33 17.83
N ILE A 300 4.25 -7.21 18.01
CA ILE A 300 5.65 -7.04 17.62
C ILE A 300 6.47 -7.09 18.90
N VAL A 301 7.35 -8.09 19.03
CA VAL A 301 8.31 -8.11 20.15
C VAL A 301 9.57 -7.39 19.69
N ASP A 302 9.85 -6.23 20.27
CA ASP A 302 11.03 -5.44 19.94
C ASP A 302 12.35 -6.10 20.39
N THR A 303 13.48 -5.51 20.07
CA THR A 303 14.80 -6.04 20.41
C THR A 303 15.11 -5.98 21.92
N ASN A 304 14.33 -5.25 22.71
CA ASN A 304 14.40 -5.20 24.18
C ASN A 304 13.50 -6.24 24.84
N GLY A 305 12.75 -7.03 24.03
CA GLY A 305 11.80 -8.02 24.52
C GLY A 305 10.45 -7.45 24.93
N VAL A 306 10.14 -6.20 24.58
CA VAL A 306 8.84 -5.58 24.85
C VAL A 306 7.85 -5.97 23.76
N ALA A 307 6.70 -6.50 24.17
CA ALA A 307 5.61 -6.83 23.24
C ALA A 307 4.72 -5.60 23.01
N HIS A 308 4.49 -5.27 21.76
CA HIS A 308 3.66 -4.17 21.29
C HIS A 308 2.45 -4.71 20.54
N ASN A 309 1.24 -4.48 21.03
CA ASN A 309 0.04 -4.66 20.22
C ASN A 309 -0.04 -3.49 19.24
N TRP A 310 0.52 -3.68 18.06
CA TRP A 310 0.68 -2.62 17.06
C TRP A 310 -0.66 -1.97 16.63
N ARG A 311 -1.79 -2.74 16.66
CA ARG A 311 -3.12 -2.20 16.36
C ARG A 311 -3.57 -1.22 17.43
N ASP A 312 -3.44 -1.60 18.68
CA ASP A 312 -3.79 -0.74 19.82
C ASP A 312 -2.91 0.51 19.87
N ASP A 313 -1.60 0.34 19.69
CA ASP A 313 -0.64 1.44 19.68
C ASP A 313 -0.95 2.43 18.56
N LEU A 314 -1.18 1.93 17.34
CA LEU A 314 -1.52 2.75 16.19
C LEU A 314 -2.88 3.45 16.39
N ALA A 315 -3.90 2.74 16.89
CA ALA A 315 -5.20 3.34 17.19
C ALA A 315 -5.08 4.48 18.21
N ARG A 316 -4.34 4.27 19.32
CA ARG A 316 -4.09 5.33 20.31
C ARG A 316 -3.37 6.52 19.70
N LYS A 317 -2.33 6.24 18.89
CA LYS A 317 -1.56 7.29 18.20
C LYS A 317 -2.45 8.15 17.31
N LEU A 318 -3.29 7.53 16.51
CA LEU A 318 -4.16 8.21 15.55
C LEU A 318 -5.28 9.01 16.21
N ILE A 319 -5.85 8.50 17.31
CA ILE A 319 -6.85 9.20 18.09
C ILE A 319 -6.24 10.44 18.76
N SER A 320 -4.93 10.43 19.05
CA SER A 320 -4.22 11.55 19.70
C SER A 320 -3.82 12.68 18.75
N LEU A 321 -3.89 12.49 17.42
CA LEU A 321 -3.57 13.48 16.38
C LEU A 321 -4.76 14.37 16.02
#